data_dd068ad1e319cb720486cb1721a884e0
#
_entry.id   dd068ad1e319cb720486cb1721a884e0
#
_cell.length_a   1.000
_cell.length_b   1.000
_cell.length_c   1.000
_cell.angle_alpha   90.00
_cell.angle_beta   90.00
_cell.angle_gamma   90.00
#
_symmetry.space_group_name_H-M   'P 1'
#
loop_
_entity.id
_entity.type
_entity.pdbx_description
1 polymer ?
#
loop_
_entity_poly.entity_id
_entity_poly.type
_entity_poly.pdbx_seq_one_letter_code
_entity_poly.pdbx_strand_id
1 'polypeptide(L)'
;MTKLTRADRFLDEMNRVVPWSELVAVVAPHWGRAETGRKSTDIELLLRLHCLQLWYNLSDPALEDAVHDRLSFQRFLQLDPLTQRVPDETTVLHFRHLLAEHHLTEAIFARVREQLEQRGLLVKSGTIVDATILAASGSKKNEARERDPDMSSTRKGTTWHFGMKAHIGVDARSGLVHSVRTTTASVHEANVMADLLHGEETAIVGDSAYGNMTLKAHCRQAGLLYLITDKAARSVKLSGKQLHSNRQKSSVRAKVEFPFRIIKHLWGHTKVRYRGLAKNTAQLHFLFALSNLFQARRALLAAS
;
A
#
# COMPACT_ATOMS: atom_id res chain seq x y z
N MET A 1 -9.27 -8.18 -35.86
CA MET A 1 -9.26 -7.73 -34.44
C MET A 1 -7.85 -7.91 -33.86
N THR A 2 -7.23 -6.86 -33.38
CA THR A 2 -5.88 -6.93 -32.78
C THR A 2 -5.98 -7.66 -31.44
N LYS A 3 -5.16 -8.71 -31.24
CA LYS A 3 -5.14 -9.49 -29.99
C LYS A 3 -4.74 -8.59 -28.82
N LEU A 4 -5.60 -8.45 -27.80
CA LEU A 4 -5.31 -7.71 -26.59
C LEU A 4 -4.16 -8.35 -25.82
N THR A 5 -3.17 -7.56 -25.41
CA THR A 5 -2.05 -8.00 -24.57
C THR A 5 -2.51 -8.24 -23.13
N ARG A 6 -1.63 -8.81 -22.30
CA ARG A 6 -1.90 -8.90 -20.84
C ARG A 6 -1.98 -7.52 -20.19
N ALA A 7 -1.16 -6.57 -20.67
CA ALA A 7 -1.16 -5.20 -20.18
C ALA A 7 -2.50 -4.50 -20.55
N ASP A 8 -2.98 -4.63 -21.80
CA ASP A 8 -4.27 -4.05 -22.19
C ASP A 8 -5.41 -4.55 -21.30
N ARG A 9 -5.50 -5.85 -21.05
CA ARG A 9 -6.54 -6.44 -20.19
C ARG A 9 -6.47 -5.94 -18.75
N PHE A 10 -5.26 -5.90 -18.17
CA PHE A 10 -5.08 -5.40 -16.81
C PHE A 10 -5.47 -3.92 -16.68
N LEU A 11 -5.00 -3.09 -17.63
CA LEU A 11 -5.27 -1.66 -17.62
C LEU A 11 -6.76 -1.35 -17.88
N ASP A 12 -7.43 -2.13 -18.74
CA ASP A 12 -8.87 -2.01 -18.97
C ASP A 12 -9.68 -2.38 -17.72
N GLU A 13 -9.34 -3.51 -17.05
CA GLU A 13 -9.96 -3.88 -15.77
C GLU A 13 -9.78 -2.78 -14.72
N MET A 14 -8.55 -2.26 -14.56
CA MET A 14 -8.26 -1.22 -13.58
C MET A 14 -8.92 0.12 -13.92
N ASN A 15 -9.02 0.44 -15.22
CA ASN A 15 -9.73 1.64 -15.67
C ASN A 15 -11.21 1.65 -15.24
N ARG A 16 -11.85 0.48 -15.23
CA ARG A 16 -13.27 0.33 -14.84
C ARG A 16 -13.49 0.29 -13.34
N VAL A 17 -12.50 -0.12 -12.54
CA VAL A 17 -12.67 -0.27 -11.09
C VAL A 17 -12.14 0.90 -10.27
N VAL A 18 -11.21 1.70 -10.83
CA VAL A 18 -10.72 2.90 -10.16
C VAL A 18 -11.79 4.00 -10.20
N PRO A 19 -12.20 4.56 -9.07
CA PRO A 19 -13.24 5.60 -9.01
C PRO A 19 -12.65 6.98 -9.37
N TRP A 20 -12.33 7.19 -10.65
CA TRP A 20 -11.58 8.36 -11.12
C TRP A 20 -12.17 9.69 -10.64
N SER A 21 -13.49 9.88 -10.78
CA SER A 21 -14.16 11.11 -10.36
C SER A 21 -14.01 11.41 -8.88
N GLU A 22 -14.03 10.36 -8.04
CA GLU A 22 -13.87 10.49 -6.60
C GLU A 22 -12.42 10.84 -6.22
N LEU A 23 -11.43 10.22 -6.90
CA LEU A 23 -10.02 10.54 -6.69
C LEU A 23 -9.67 11.95 -7.20
N VAL A 24 -10.24 12.36 -8.32
CA VAL A 24 -10.13 13.75 -8.82
C VAL A 24 -10.68 14.74 -7.81
N ALA A 25 -11.85 14.46 -7.21
CA ALA A 25 -12.46 15.32 -6.20
C ALA A 25 -11.58 15.51 -4.95
N VAL A 26 -10.79 14.50 -4.55
CA VAL A 26 -9.83 14.60 -3.44
C VAL A 26 -8.68 15.56 -3.79
N VAL A 27 -8.21 15.54 -5.04
CA VAL A 27 -7.03 16.31 -5.46
C VAL A 27 -7.39 17.73 -5.88
N ALA A 28 -8.55 17.94 -6.49
CA ALA A 28 -8.97 19.20 -7.12
C ALA A 28 -8.84 20.45 -6.24
N PRO A 29 -9.12 20.45 -4.92
CA PRO A 29 -8.96 21.60 -4.07
C PRO A 29 -7.52 22.10 -3.94
N HIS A 30 -6.55 21.21 -4.16
CA HIS A 30 -5.11 21.46 -3.98
C HIS A 30 -4.36 21.68 -5.30
N TRP A 31 -4.98 21.34 -6.44
CA TRP A 31 -4.39 21.51 -7.76
C TRP A 31 -4.72 22.91 -8.30
N GLY A 32 -3.72 23.80 -8.30
CA GLY A 32 -3.90 25.17 -8.72
C GLY A 32 -4.38 25.33 -10.16
N ARG A 33 -5.47 26.07 -10.35
CA ARG A 33 -5.84 26.62 -11.65
C ARG A 33 -5.00 27.87 -11.89
N ALA A 34 -4.10 27.84 -12.86
CA ALA A 34 -3.45 29.05 -13.31
C ALA A 34 -4.54 29.95 -13.96
N GLU A 35 -4.83 31.07 -13.34
CA GLU A 35 -5.77 32.06 -13.90
C GLU A 35 -5.20 32.75 -15.17
N THR A 36 -3.86 32.82 -15.25
CA THR A 36 -3.14 33.38 -16.39
C THR A 36 -1.98 32.45 -16.75
N GLY A 37 -1.78 32.19 -18.06
CA GLY A 37 -0.67 31.39 -18.58
C GLY A 37 -1.08 30.00 -19.09
N ARG A 38 -0.15 29.04 -19.03
CA ARG A 38 -0.34 27.69 -19.54
C ARG A 38 -1.41 26.94 -18.72
N LYS A 39 -2.41 26.36 -19.39
CA LYS A 39 -3.42 25.51 -18.72
C LYS A 39 -2.74 24.42 -17.90
N SER A 40 -3.19 24.24 -16.68
CA SER A 40 -2.74 23.13 -15.83
C SER A 40 -3.10 21.78 -16.46
N THR A 41 -2.22 20.80 -16.31
CA THR A 41 -2.48 19.42 -16.77
C THR A 41 -3.71 18.86 -16.07
N ASP A 42 -4.52 18.09 -16.78
CA ASP A 42 -5.69 17.42 -16.24
C ASP A 42 -5.34 16.51 -15.06
N ILE A 43 -6.12 16.59 -13.97
CA ILE A 43 -5.87 15.84 -12.73
C ILE A 43 -6.04 14.34 -12.97
N GLU A 44 -7.07 13.94 -13.73
CA GLU A 44 -7.31 12.53 -14.02
C GLU A 44 -6.15 11.92 -14.80
N LEU A 45 -5.63 12.65 -15.80
CA LEU A 45 -4.45 12.24 -16.55
C LEU A 45 -3.23 12.04 -15.62
N LEU A 46 -3.00 12.95 -14.67
CA LEU A 46 -1.90 12.83 -13.71
C LEU A 46 -2.08 11.66 -12.74
N LEU A 47 -3.30 11.42 -12.28
CA LEU A 47 -3.63 10.24 -11.46
C LEU A 47 -3.39 8.94 -12.24
N ARG A 48 -3.79 8.88 -13.51
CA ARG A 48 -3.56 7.73 -14.40
C ARG A 48 -2.07 7.49 -14.62
N LEU A 49 -1.28 8.54 -14.88
CA LEU A 49 0.18 8.47 -15.00
C LEU A 49 0.80 7.95 -13.70
N HIS A 50 0.36 8.44 -12.54
CA HIS A 50 0.86 7.97 -11.25
C HIS A 50 0.49 6.50 -10.99
N CYS A 51 -0.70 6.06 -11.39
CA CYS A 51 -1.08 4.65 -11.34
C CYS A 51 -0.15 3.77 -12.20
N LEU A 52 0.14 4.19 -13.44
CA LEU A 52 1.11 3.48 -14.32
C LEU A 52 2.49 3.41 -13.67
N GLN A 53 2.96 4.53 -13.10
CA GLN A 53 4.24 4.58 -12.40
C GLN A 53 4.31 3.54 -11.27
N LEU A 54 3.24 3.40 -10.49
CA LEU A 54 3.18 2.47 -9.37
C LEU A 54 3.01 1.01 -9.83
N TRP A 55 2.12 0.72 -10.77
CA TRP A 55 1.89 -0.66 -11.24
C TRP A 55 3.08 -1.27 -11.96
N TYR A 56 3.86 -0.45 -12.67
CA TYR A 56 5.03 -0.90 -13.43
C TYR A 56 6.36 -0.52 -12.78
N ASN A 57 6.32 0.09 -11.59
CA ASN A 57 7.49 0.49 -10.82
C ASN A 57 8.50 1.34 -11.63
N LEU A 58 8.01 2.33 -12.37
CA LEU A 58 8.82 3.16 -13.27
C LEU A 58 9.41 4.37 -12.56
N SER A 59 10.60 4.82 -12.96
CA SER A 59 11.12 6.15 -12.61
C SER A 59 10.36 7.23 -13.38
N ASP A 60 10.56 8.50 -13.01
CA ASP A 60 9.89 9.60 -13.71
C ASP A 60 10.29 9.63 -15.19
N PRO A 61 11.60 9.58 -15.59
CA PRO A 61 11.98 9.48 -16.99
C PRO A 61 11.46 8.21 -17.66
N ALA A 62 11.55 7.06 -17.02
CA ALA A 62 11.09 5.81 -17.60
C ALA A 62 9.57 5.75 -17.81
N LEU A 63 8.79 6.50 -17.03
CA LEU A 63 7.36 6.65 -17.25
C LEU A 63 7.09 7.46 -18.54
N GLU A 64 7.77 8.59 -18.70
CA GLU A 64 7.67 9.43 -19.90
C GLU A 64 8.02 8.63 -21.15
N ASP A 65 9.18 7.96 -21.20
CA ASP A 65 9.59 7.08 -22.30
C ASP A 65 8.53 5.99 -22.58
N ALA A 66 8.04 5.33 -21.52
CA ALA A 66 7.07 4.24 -21.66
C ALA A 66 5.70 4.72 -22.22
N VAL A 67 5.31 5.96 -21.95
CA VAL A 67 4.09 6.55 -22.53
C VAL A 67 4.26 6.79 -24.03
N HIS A 68 5.44 7.21 -24.48
CA HIS A 68 5.73 7.36 -25.90
C HIS A 68 5.79 6.02 -26.63
N ASP A 69 6.32 4.97 -26.01
CA ASP A 69 6.59 3.68 -26.65
C ASP A 69 5.42 2.68 -26.60
N ARG A 70 4.51 2.78 -25.60
CA ARG A 70 3.52 1.72 -25.33
C ARG A 70 2.10 2.14 -25.66
N LEU A 71 1.54 1.61 -26.72
CA LEU A 71 0.14 1.81 -27.10
C LEU A 71 -0.85 1.47 -25.99
N SER A 72 -0.57 0.45 -25.15
CA SER A 72 -1.42 0.10 -24.01
C SER A 72 -1.49 1.22 -22.98
N PHE A 73 -0.40 1.95 -22.75
CA PHE A 73 -0.35 3.10 -21.87
C PHE A 73 -1.12 4.28 -22.45
N GLN A 74 -0.90 4.59 -23.73
CA GLN A 74 -1.60 5.66 -24.43
C GLN A 74 -3.12 5.46 -24.39
N ARG A 75 -3.60 4.23 -24.65
CA ARG A 75 -5.02 3.88 -24.54
C ARG A 75 -5.56 4.06 -23.12
N PHE A 76 -4.82 3.61 -22.11
CA PHE A 76 -5.22 3.76 -20.72
C PHE A 76 -5.27 5.24 -20.29
N LEU A 77 -4.34 6.05 -20.77
CA LEU A 77 -4.29 7.50 -20.53
C LEU A 77 -5.33 8.26 -21.34
N GLN A 78 -5.97 7.61 -22.34
CA GLN A 78 -6.84 8.26 -23.33
C GLN A 78 -6.11 9.42 -24.04
N LEU A 79 -4.83 9.22 -24.33
CA LEU A 79 -3.92 10.23 -24.86
C LEU A 79 -3.40 9.79 -26.24
N ASP A 80 -3.48 10.70 -27.22
CA ASP A 80 -2.83 10.54 -28.50
C ASP A 80 -1.55 11.41 -28.54
N PRO A 81 -0.36 10.81 -28.46
CA PRO A 81 0.90 11.55 -28.44
C PRO A 81 1.20 12.33 -29.74
N LEU A 82 0.49 12.03 -30.84
CA LEU A 82 0.65 12.75 -32.10
C LEU A 82 -0.05 14.11 -32.09
N THR A 83 -1.13 14.23 -31.30
CA THR A 83 -1.96 15.44 -31.27
C THR A 83 -1.98 16.11 -29.89
N GLN A 84 -1.59 15.38 -28.84
CA GLN A 84 -1.61 15.85 -27.46
C GLN A 84 -0.20 15.75 -26.84
N ARG A 85 0.14 16.74 -26.01
CA ARG A 85 1.41 16.71 -25.30
C ARG A 85 1.37 15.71 -24.15
N VAL A 86 2.33 14.79 -24.14
CA VAL A 86 2.62 13.92 -22.96
C VAL A 86 3.16 14.81 -21.83
N PRO A 87 2.64 14.70 -20.60
CA PRO A 87 3.22 15.37 -19.46
C PRO A 87 4.67 14.88 -19.22
N ASP A 88 5.58 15.82 -19.05
CA ASP A 88 6.99 15.54 -18.79
C ASP A 88 7.25 15.00 -17.36
N GLU A 89 8.44 14.45 -17.15
CA GLU A 89 8.86 13.89 -15.85
C GLU A 89 8.71 14.89 -14.69
N THR A 90 8.99 16.19 -14.97
CA THR A 90 8.92 17.24 -13.94
C THR A 90 7.48 17.53 -13.53
N THR A 91 6.53 17.47 -14.44
CA THR A 91 5.10 17.59 -14.14
C THR A 91 4.62 16.46 -13.24
N VAL A 92 5.04 15.21 -13.53
CA VAL A 92 4.73 14.03 -12.69
C VAL A 92 5.39 14.16 -11.31
N LEU A 93 6.63 14.64 -11.24
CA LEU A 93 7.35 14.91 -10.00
C LEU A 93 6.61 15.93 -9.12
N HIS A 94 6.20 17.07 -9.70
CA HIS A 94 5.46 18.10 -8.99
C HIS A 94 4.12 17.58 -8.47
N PHE A 95 3.38 16.83 -9.28
CA PHE A 95 2.13 16.20 -8.87
C PHE A 95 2.33 15.27 -7.67
N ARG A 96 3.35 14.42 -7.70
CA ARG A 96 3.67 13.53 -6.59
C ARG A 96 4.08 14.28 -5.32
N HIS A 97 4.81 15.39 -5.43
CA HIS A 97 5.14 16.25 -4.29
C HIS A 97 3.88 16.84 -3.68
N LEU A 98 2.97 17.36 -4.49
CA LEU A 98 1.67 17.87 -4.03
C LEU A 98 0.87 16.80 -3.28
N LEU A 99 0.79 15.58 -3.84
CA LEU A 99 0.10 14.47 -3.17
C LEU A 99 0.69 14.16 -1.78
N ALA A 100 2.02 14.24 -1.63
CA ALA A 100 2.70 13.96 -0.37
C ALA A 100 2.57 15.14 0.63
N GLU A 101 2.73 16.36 0.18
CA GLU A 101 2.70 17.58 0.98
C GLU A 101 1.34 17.80 1.65
N HIS A 102 0.27 17.57 0.89
CA HIS A 102 -1.10 17.72 1.37
C HIS A 102 -1.74 16.43 1.88
N HIS A 103 -0.95 15.38 2.13
CA HIS A 103 -1.45 14.07 2.62
C HIS A 103 -2.58 13.46 1.76
N LEU A 104 -2.64 13.81 0.46
CA LEU A 104 -3.72 13.39 -0.42
C LEU A 104 -3.72 11.88 -0.69
N THR A 105 -2.56 11.22 -0.58
CA THR A 105 -2.49 9.76 -0.72
C THR A 105 -3.19 9.01 0.41
N GLU A 106 -3.18 9.57 1.63
CA GLU A 106 -3.95 9.06 2.78
C GLU A 106 -5.44 9.27 2.55
N ALA A 107 -5.83 10.46 2.06
CA ALA A 107 -7.22 10.75 1.71
C ALA A 107 -7.74 9.85 0.58
N ILE A 108 -6.94 9.58 -0.44
CA ILE A 108 -7.24 8.62 -1.52
C ILE A 108 -7.41 7.21 -0.96
N PHE A 109 -6.52 6.77 -0.08
CA PHE A 109 -6.64 5.47 0.58
C PHE A 109 -7.94 5.36 1.39
N ALA A 110 -8.27 6.40 2.17
CA ALA A 110 -9.50 6.48 2.94
C ALA A 110 -10.74 6.43 2.02
N ARG A 111 -10.73 7.18 0.91
CA ARG A 111 -11.85 7.20 -0.04
C ARG A 111 -12.09 5.84 -0.70
N VAL A 112 -11.01 5.16 -1.13
CA VAL A 112 -11.11 3.79 -1.68
C VAL A 112 -11.65 2.82 -0.63
N ARG A 113 -11.18 2.92 0.61
CA ARG A 113 -11.66 2.10 1.72
C ARG A 113 -13.16 2.30 1.95
N GLU A 114 -13.63 3.55 2.05
CA GLU A 114 -15.05 3.89 2.22
C GLU A 114 -15.92 3.31 1.09
N GLN A 115 -15.49 3.42 -0.16
CA GLN A 115 -16.19 2.84 -1.30
C GLN A 115 -16.33 1.32 -1.16
N LEU A 116 -15.27 0.62 -0.73
CA LEU A 116 -15.29 -0.82 -0.53
C LEU A 116 -16.17 -1.24 0.66
N GLU A 117 -16.22 -0.43 1.72
CA GLU A 117 -17.13 -0.59 2.86
C GLU A 117 -18.59 -0.43 2.42
N GLN A 118 -18.90 0.64 1.70
CA GLN A 118 -20.28 0.90 1.18
C GLN A 118 -20.79 -0.22 0.28
N ARG A 119 -19.89 -0.90 -0.45
CA ARG A 119 -20.21 -2.05 -1.29
C ARG A 119 -20.19 -3.40 -0.53
N GLY A 120 -20.00 -3.39 0.78
CA GLY A 120 -19.93 -4.59 1.62
C GLY A 120 -18.73 -5.50 1.35
N LEU A 121 -17.71 -5.02 0.63
CA LEU A 121 -16.51 -5.78 0.29
C LEU A 121 -15.46 -5.73 1.41
N LEU A 122 -15.48 -4.69 2.26
CA LEU A 122 -14.66 -4.54 3.44
C LEU A 122 -15.60 -4.48 4.66
N VAL A 123 -15.54 -5.51 5.53
CA VAL A 123 -16.56 -5.75 6.57
C VAL A 123 -16.10 -5.34 7.96
N LYS A 124 -14.78 -5.23 8.21
CA LYS A 124 -14.19 -4.85 9.51
C LYS A 124 -14.57 -5.77 10.68
N SER A 125 -14.90 -7.04 10.43
CA SER A 125 -15.31 -7.98 11.49
C SER A 125 -14.15 -8.43 12.38
N GLY A 126 -12.92 -8.39 11.87
CA GLY A 126 -11.71 -8.74 12.60
C GLY A 126 -10.49 -8.22 11.86
N THR A 127 -9.41 -7.96 12.59
CA THR A 127 -8.17 -7.40 12.04
C THR A 127 -7.03 -8.42 12.08
N ILE A 128 -6.41 -8.67 10.93
CA ILE A 128 -5.13 -9.37 10.83
C ILE A 128 -4.04 -8.30 10.73
N VAL A 129 -3.05 -8.35 11.60
CA VAL A 129 -1.92 -7.42 11.59
C VAL A 129 -0.65 -8.12 11.14
N ASP A 130 0.12 -7.45 10.30
CA ASP A 130 1.46 -7.90 9.90
C ASP A 130 2.32 -6.71 9.44
N ALA A 131 3.62 -6.94 9.34
CA ALA A 131 4.58 -5.95 8.88
C ALA A 131 5.54 -6.53 7.86
N THR A 132 5.95 -5.69 6.92
CA THR A 132 6.99 -6.04 5.97
C THR A 132 8.10 -5.01 5.98
N ILE A 133 9.36 -5.47 5.81
CA ILE A 133 10.51 -4.60 5.67
C ILE A 133 10.63 -4.18 4.20
N LEU A 134 10.83 -2.88 3.98
CA LEU A 134 11.23 -2.30 2.71
C LEU A 134 12.68 -1.84 2.85
N ALA A 135 13.58 -2.44 2.07
CA ALA A 135 15.00 -2.16 2.15
C ALA A 135 15.32 -0.76 1.62
N ALA A 136 16.17 -0.02 2.31
CA ALA A 136 16.74 1.23 1.84
C ALA A 136 18.18 1.05 1.41
N SER A 137 18.70 1.99 0.60
CA SER A 137 20.11 1.99 0.23
C SER A 137 20.97 2.24 1.46
N GLY A 138 21.92 1.36 1.69
CA GLY A 138 22.96 1.56 2.71
C GLY A 138 24.13 2.44 2.24
N SER A 139 24.07 2.96 1.00
CA SER A 139 25.12 3.76 0.39
C SER A 139 25.31 5.10 1.10
N LYS A 140 26.57 5.50 1.28
CA LYS A 140 27.00 6.81 1.76
C LYS A 140 27.61 7.67 0.65
N LYS A 141 27.35 7.34 -0.64
CA LYS A 141 27.92 8.02 -1.81
C LYS A 141 27.15 9.29 -2.20
N ASN A 142 26.34 9.85 -1.31
CA ASN A 142 25.69 11.14 -1.50
C ASN A 142 26.60 12.29 -1.01
N GLU A 143 26.20 13.51 -1.32
CA GLU A 143 26.93 14.73 -0.93
C GLU A 143 27.16 14.81 0.60
N ALA A 144 26.15 14.46 1.40
CA ALA A 144 26.23 14.45 2.87
C ALA A 144 27.03 13.28 3.43
N ARG A 145 27.46 12.31 2.60
CA ARG A 145 28.15 11.06 2.99
C ARG A 145 27.46 10.28 4.12
N GLU A 146 26.13 10.41 4.20
CA GLU A 146 25.30 9.82 5.25
C GLU A 146 24.23 8.91 4.66
N ARG A 147 23.83 7.91 5.43
CA ARG A 147 22.62 7.12 5.13
C ARG A 147 21.38 7.98 5.35
N ASP A 148 20.24 7.50 4.87
CA ASP A 148 18.95 8.14 5.16
C ASP A 148 18.69 8.12 6.68
N PRO A 149 18.58 9.29 7.36
CA PRO A 149 18.39 9.37 8.82
C PRO A 149 17.05 8.82 9.28
N ASP A 150 16.03 8.82 8.41
CA ASP A 150 14.69 8.30 8.71
C ASP A 150 14.61 6.77 8.61
N MET A 151 15.71 6.11 8.26
CA MET A 151 15.80 4.67 8.15
C MET A 151 16.66 4.09 9.25
N SER A 152 16.40 2.84 9.62
CA SER A 152 17.19 2.16 10.66
C SER A 152 17.51 0.71 10.30
N SER A 153 18.40 0.09 11.05
CA SER A 153 18.74 -1.32 10.89
C SER A 153 17.90 -2.19 11.82
N THR A 154 17.47 -3.33 11.31
CA THR A 154 16.81 -4.38 12.09
C THR A 154 17.36 -5.75 11.69
N ARG A 155 17.26 -6.72 12.60
CA ARG A 155 17.70 -8.10 12.33
C ARG A 155 16.49 -9.02 12.21
N LYS A 156 16.40 -9.76 11.10
CA LYS A 156 15.40 -10.81 10.92
C LYS A 156 16.11 -12.15 10.71
N GLY A 157 15.99 -13.05 11.68
CA GLY A 157 16.80 -14.27 11.71
C GLY A 157 18.28 -13.92 11.85
N THR A 158 19.11 -14.34 10.90
CA THR A 158 20.55 -14.05 10.83
C THR A 158 20.90 -12.83 9.98
N THR A 159 19.93 -12.28 9.22
CA THR A 159 20.15 -11.23 8.23
C THR A 159 19.81 -9.85 8.78
N TRP A 160 20.72 -8.90 8.54
CA TRP A 160 20.50 -7.48 8.83
C TRP A 160 19.85 -6.78 7.64
N HIS A 161 18.84 -5.96 7.93
CA HIS A 161 18.14 -5.14 6.96
C HIS A 161 18.22 -3.68 7.40
N PHE A 162 18.53 -2.79 6.47
CA PHE A 162 18.45 -1.34 6.65
C PHE A 162 17.28 -0.81 5.84
N GLY A 163 16.39 -0.02 6.47
CA GLY A 163 15.21 0.51 5.80
C GLY A 163 14.08 0.91 6.74
N MET A 164 12.85 0.70 6.28
CA MET A 164 11.61 0.98 7.00
C MET A 164 10.72 -0.26 7.09
N LYS A 165 9.73 -0.22 7.96
CA LYS A 165 8.64 -1.18 8.02
C LYS A 165 7.34 -0.54 7.57
N ALA A 166 6.57 -1.28 6.77
CA ALA A 166 5.17 -1.03 6.51
C ALA A 166 4.34 -2.03 7.34
N HIS A 167 3.54 -1.51 8.25
CA HIS A 167 2.60 -2.27 9.07
C HIS A 167 1.21 -2.09 8.50
N ILE A 168 0.43 -3.16 8.39
CA ILE A 168 -0.94 -3.11 7.88
C ILE A 168 -1.91 -3.83 8.80
N GLY A 169 -3.12 -3.26 8.90
CA GLY A 169 -4.31 -3.92 9.40
C GLY A 169 -5.17 -4.35 8.22
N VAL A 170 -5.50 -5.63 8.18
CA VAL A 170 -6.23 -6.27 7.07
C VAL A 170 -7.52 -6.87 7.61
N ASP A 171 -8.63 -6.67 6.93
CA ASP A 171 -9.89 -7.31 7.27
C ASP A 171 -9.77 -8.85 7.15
N ALA A 172 -10.08 -9.52 8.24
CA ALA A 172 -9.93 -10.98 8.36
C ALA A 172 -10.82 -11.77 7.37
N ARG A 173 -11.92 -11.16 6.88
CA ARG A 173 -12.83 -11.78 5.93
C ARG A 173 -12.38 -11.58 4.48
N SER A 174 -12.18 -10.35 4.07
CA SER A 174 -11.89 -10.00 2.67
C SER A 174 -10.41 -10.04 2.31
N GLY A 175 -9.51 -9.84 3.27
CA GLY A 175 -8.07 -9.67 3.01
C GLY A 175 -7.71 -8.28 2.52
N LEU A 176 -8.62 -7.30 2.57
CA LEU A 176 -8.40 -5.92 2.16
C LEU A 176 -7.76 -5.12 3.29
N VAL A 177 -6.85 -4.22 2.95
CA VAL A 177 -6.14 -3.36 3.90
C VAL A 177 -7.05 -2.22 4.33
N HIS A 178 -7.27 -2.06 5.64
CA HIS A 178 -8.03 -0.95 6.20
C HIS A 178 -7.16 0.06 6.96
N SER A 179 -5.97 -0.34 7.41
CA SER A 179 -5.04 0.53 8.14
C SER A 179 -3.62 0.34 7.63
N VAL A 180 -2.88 1.44 7.53
CA VAL A 180 -1.46 1.47 7.13
C VAL A 180 -0.70 2.35 8.10
N ARG A 181 0.41 1.86 8.62
CA ARG A 181 1.39 2.62 9.41
C ARG A 181 2.79 2.31 8.94
N THR A 182 3.65 3.29 8.98
CA THR A 182 5.05 3.14 8.61
C THR A 182 5.95 3.57 9.76
N THR A 183 7.05 2.87 9.92
CA THR A 183 8.05 3.18 10.95
C THR A 183 9.45 2.92 10.40
N THR A 184 10.48 3.40 11.09
CA THR A 184 11.82 2.92 10.85
C THR A 184 11.90 1.42 11.16
N ALA A 185 12.85 0.69 10.54
CA ALA A 185 12.90 -0.77 10.66
C ALA A 185 13.15 -1.28 12.10
N SER A 186 13.72 -0.46 13.00
CA SER A 186 14.03 -0.84 14.38
C SER A 186 12.81 -0.84 15.32
N VAL A 187 11.70 -0.18 14.95
CA VAL A 187 10.50 -0.14 15.77
C VAL A 187 9.89 -1.53 15.89
N HIS A 188 9.57 -1.94 17.13
CA HIS A 188 8.97 -3.24 17.39
C HIS A 188 7.48 -3.24 17.00
N GLU A 189 7.00 -4.33 16.42
CA GLU A 189 5.64 -4.49 15.88
C GLU A 189 4.55 -4.23 16.96
N ALA A 190 4.78 -4.67 18.19
CA ALA A 190 3.84 -4.49 19.30
C ALA A 190 3.53 -3.01 19.61
N ASN A 191 4.45 -2.09 19.30
CA ASN A 191 4.28 -0.67 19.57
C ASN A 191 3.32 0.02 18.57
N VAL A 192 3.07 -0.63 17.42
CA VAL A 192 2.23 -0.09 16.34
C VAL A 192 0.84 -0.74 16.32
N MET A 193 0.64 -1.77 17.14
CA MET A 193 -0.57 -2.58 17.12
C MET A 193 -1.85 -1.76 17.27
N ALA A 194 -1.89 -0.85 18.23
CA ALA A 194 -3.08 -0.03 18.50
C ALA A 194 -3.48 0.85 17.31
N ASP A 195 -2.49 1.35 16.57
CA ASP A 195 -2.72 2.22 15.40
C ASP A 195 -3.28 1.47 14.17
N LEU A 196 -3.24 0.14 14.19
CA LEU A 196 -3.74 -0.71 13.11
C LEU A 196 -5.17 -1.20 13.35
N LEU A 197 -5.71 -1.00 14.56
CA LEU A 197 -7.06 -1.41 14.90
C LEU A 197 -8.06 -0.30 14.58
N HIS A 198 -9.28 -0.68 14.20
CA HIS A 198 -10.38 0.25 13.91
C HIS A 198 -11.37 0.41 15.08
N GLY A 199 -11.24 -0.39 16.16
CA GLY A 199 -12.05 -0.27 17.36
C GLY A 199 -13.34 -1.09 17.40
N GLU A 200 -13.72 -1.71 16.28
CA GLU A 200 -14.93 -2.53 16.13
C GLU A 200 -14.61 -4.03 15.92
N GLU A 201 -13.36 -4.42 16.23
CA GLU A 201 -12.91 -5.80 16.05
C GLU A 201 -13.67 -6.78 16.91
N THR A 202 -14.02 -7.94 16.33
CA THR A 202 -14.43 -9.13 17.08
C THR A 202 -13.26 -10.09 17.31
N ALA A 203 -12.20 -9.97 16.50
CA ALA A 203 -11.00 -10.78 16.57
C ALA A 203 -9.75 -10.00 16.16
N ILE A 204 -8.64 -10.27 16.83
CA ILE A 204 -7.31 -9.75 16.49
C ILE A 204 -6.39 -10.93 16.19
N VAL A 205 -5.82 -10.95 14.98
CA VAL A 205 -4.95 -12.02 14.48
C VAL A 205 -3.57 -11.44 14.16
N GLY A 206 -2.51 -12.11 14.56
CA GLY A 206 -1.14 -11.66 14.26
C GLY A 206 -0.10 -12.71 14.59
N ASP A 207 1.15 -12.38 14.27
CA ASP A 207 2.26 -13.22 14.71
C ASP A 207 2.67 -12.93 16.17
N SER A 208 3.59 -13.73 16.70
CA SER A 208 4.04 -13.62 18.09
C SER A 208 4.78 -12.31 18.41
N ALA A 209 5.21 -11.53 17.41
CA ALA A 209 5.87 -10.24 17.62
C ALA A 209 4.87 -9.15 18.04
N TYR A 210 3.58 -9.32 17.72
CA TYR A 210 2.50 -8.43 18.15
C TYR A 210 1.95 -8.79 19.54
N GLY A 211 2.36 -9.95 20.10
CA GLY A 211 1.84 -10.43 21.36
C GLY A 211 2.34 -9.63 22.56
N ASN A 212 1.41 -9.11 23.37
CA ASN A 212 1.73 -8.59 24.71
C ASN A 212 0.62 -8.94 25.72
N MET A 213 0.97 -8.96 27.00
CA MET A 213 0.06 -9.36 28.07
C MET A 213 -1.06 -8.34 28.30
N THR A 214 -0.77 -7.06 28.13
CA THR A 214 -1.74 -5.97 28.29
C THR A 214 -2.84 -6.07 27.23
N LEU A 215 -2.45 -6.24 25.96
CA LEU A 215 -3.41 -6.43 24.88
C LEU A 215 -4.26 -7.68 25.09
N LYS A 216 -3.63 -8.80 25.51
CA LYS A 216 -4.36 -10.04 25.82
C LYS A 216 -5.40 -9.87 26.92
N ALA A 217 -5.04 -9.14 27.99
CA ALA A 217 -5.96 -8.82 29.08
C ALA A 217 -7.11 -7.91 28.59
N HIS A 218 -6.79 -6.89 27.80
CA HIS A 218 -7.78 -5.99 27.20
C HIS A 218 -8.76 -6.76 26.31
N CYS A 219 -8.27 -7.59 25.39
CA CYS A 219 -9.13 -8.43 24.53
C CYS A 219 -10.06 -9.31 25.37
N ARG A 220 -9.56 -9.91 26.44
CA ARG A 220 -10.38 -10.75 27.34
C ARG A 220 -11.49 -9.95 28.02
N GLN A 221 -11.19 -8.75 28.50
CA GLN A 221 -12.17 -7.87 29.14
C GLN A 221 -13.23 -7.38 28.14
N ALA A 222 -12.83 -7.07 26.91
CA ALA A 222 -13.71 -6.60 25.84
C ALA A 222 -14.45 -7.73 25.08
N GLY A 223 -14.23 -9.01 25.45
CA GLY A 223 -14.83 -10.15 24.72
C GLY A 223 -14.28 -10.39 23.33
N LEU A 224 -13.10 -9.84 23.00
CA LEU A 224 -12.46 -9.99 21.70
C LEU A 224 -11.66 -11.29 21.62
N LEU A 225 -11.71 -11.96 20.48
CA LEU A 225 -10.89 -13.14 20.22
C LEU A 225 -9.43 -12.74 19.99
N TYR A 226 -8.54 -13.15 20.89
CA TYR A 226 -7.10 -12.93 20.78
C TYR A 226 -6.43 -14.10 20.07
N LEU A 227 -6.13 -13.95 18.79
CA LEU A 227 -5.59 -14.99 17.92
C LEU A 227 -4.13 -14.72 17.53
N ILE A 228 -3.35 -14.14 18.42
CA ILE A 228 -1.90 -14.00 18.27
C ILE A 228 -1.23 -15.36 18.50
N THR A 229 -0.24 -15.70 17.66
CA THR A 229 0.48 -16.98 17.79
C THR A 229 1.33 -17.02 19.06
N ASP A 230 1.34 -18.17 19.73
CA ASP A 230 2.14 -18.38 20.92
C ASP A 230 3.62 -18.55 20.54
N LYS A 231 4.51 -17.97 21.34
CA LYS A 231 5.96 -18.08 21.17
C LYS A 231 6.52 -19.04 22.24
N ALA A 232 7.45 -19.90 21.84
CA ALA A 232 8.19 -20.73 22.80
C ALA A 232 8.99 -19.86 23.78
N ALA A 233 8.98 -20.18 25.05
CA ALA A 233 9.88 -19.59 26.03
C ALA A 233 11.30 -20.15 25.86
N ARG A 234 12.30 -19.45 26.40
CA ARG A 234 13.73 -19.79 26.20
C ARG A 234 14.09 -21.24 26.54
N SER A 235 13.37 -21.85 27.49
CA SER A 235 13.59 -23.21 27.99
C SER A 235 12.40 -24.14 27.84
N VAL A 236 11.27 -23.65 27.28
CA VAL A 236 10.03 -24.46 27.21
C VAL A 236 9.51 -24.49 25.77
N LYS A 237 9.46 -25.69 25.20
CA LYS A 237 8.85 -25.90 23.88
C LYS A 237 7.32 -25.75 23.96
N LEU A 238 6.72 -25.37 22.83
CA LEU A 238 5.26 -25.33 22.71
C LEU A 238 4.68 -26.73 22.84
N SER A 239 3.58 -26.86 23.59
CA SER A 239 2.80 -28.09 23.69
C SER A 239 2.12 -28.44 22.35
N GLY A 240 1.70 -29.70 22.19
CA GLY A 240 0.98 -30.14 21.01
C GLY A 240 -0.31 -29.32 20.77
N LYS A 241 -1.03 -28.95 21.83
CA LYS A 241 -2.22 -28.07 21.75
C LYS A 241 -1.89 -26.68 21.22
N GLN A 242 -0.80 -26.08 21.69
CA GLN A 242 -0.34 -24.75 21.23
C GLN A 242 0.11 -24.80 19.76
N LEU A 243 0.82 -25.87 19.36
CA LEU A 243 1.22 -26.07 17.97
C LEU A 243 0.02 -26.19 17.03
N HIS A 244 -1.00 -26.96 17.45
CA HIS A 244 -2.25 -27.10 16.69
C HIS A 244 -2.98 -25.75 16.56
N SER A 245 -3.16 -25.04 17.69
CA SER A 245 -3.75 -23.70 17.71
C SER A 245 -2.98 -22.71 16.82
N ASN A 246 -1.64 -22.72 16.88
CA ASN A 246 -0.81 -21.85 16.05
C ASN A 246 -1.00 -22.14 14.54
N ARG A 247 -1.19 -23.42 14.13
CA ARG A 247 -1.49 -23.76 12.73
C ARG A 247 -2.82 -23.16 12.27
N GLN A 248 -3.87 -23.21 13.10
CA GLN A 248 -5.17 -22.60 12.79
C GLN A 248 -5.06 -21.08 12.68
N LYS A 249 -4.39 -20.43 13.64
CA LYS A 249 -4.13 -18.97 13.63
C LYS A 249 -3.34 -18.56 12.37
N SER A 250 -2.32 -19.34 12.00
CA SER A 250 -1.49 -19.09 10.81
C SER A 250 -2.29 -19.21 9.50
N SER A 251 -3.25 -20.13 9.43
CA SER A 251 -4.13 -20.28 8.25
C SER A 251 -4.97 -19.02 8.02
N VAL A 252 -5.53 -18.41 9.08
CA VAL A 252 -6.27 -17.15 8.99
C VAL A 252 -5.32 -16.01 8.62
N ARG A 253 -4.13 -15.96 9.25
CA ARG A 253 -3.12 -14.93 9.01
C ARG A 253 -2.61 -14.90 7.57
N ALA A 254 -2.61 -16.02 6.86
CA ALA A 254 -2.10 -16.09 5.49
C ALA A 254 -2.73 -15.05 4.54
N LYS A 255 -3.93 -14.55 4.83
CA LYS A 255 -4.58 -13.51 4.03
C LYS A 255 -3.82 -12.18 4.01
N VAL A 256 -3.09 -11.84 5.07
CA VAL A 256 -2.30 -10.59 5.13
C VAL A 256 -1.11 -10.60 4.16
N GLU A 257 -0.70 -11.76 3.68
CA GLU A 257 0.38 -11.88 2.72
C GLU A 257 -0.01 -11.41 1.31
N PHE A 258 -1.31 -11.43 0.98
CA PHE A 258 -1.79 -11.02 -0.36
C PHE A 258 -1.47 -9.57 -0.70
N PRO A 259 -1.81 -8.55 0.11
CA PRO A 259 -1.44 -7.17 -0.17
C PRO A 259 0.07 -7.00 -0.36
N PHE A 260 0.88 -7.62 0.51
CA PHE A 260 2.34 -7.56 0.39
C PHE A 260 2.86 -8.23 -0.89
N ARG A 261 2.28 -9.37 -1.27
CA ARG A 261 2.62 -10.05 -2.52
C ARG A 261 2.31 -9.18 -3.74
N ILE A 262 1.18 -8.47 -3.74
CA ILE A 262 0.81 -7.57 -4.83
C ILE A 262 1.84 -6.46 -4.96
N ILE A 263 2.12 -5.70 -3.91
CA ILE A 263 3.01 -4.56 -4.01
C ILE A 263 4.48 -4.96 -4.22
N LYS A 264 4.95 -6.06 -3.60
CA LYS A 264 6.36 -6.46 -3.68
C LYS A 264 6.69 -7.33 -4.89
N HIS A 265 5.85 -8.31 -5.19
CA HIS A 265 6.17 -9.30 -6.22
C HIS A 265 5.47 -9.02 -7.54
N LEU A 266 4.22 -8.55 -7.51
CA LEU A 266 3.52 -8.25 -8.75
C LEU A 266 3.94 -6.88 -9.32
N TRP A 267 4.06 -5.86 -8.45
CA TRP A 267 4.42 -4.49 -8.85
C TRP A 267 5.87 -4.11 -8.56
N GLY A 268 6.66 -4.95 -7.93
CA GLY A 268 8.11 -4.82 -7.78
C GLY A 268 8.61 -3.89 -6.68
N HIS A 269 7.75 -3.39 -5.78
CA HIS A 269 8.15 -2.47 -4.70
C HIS A 269 8.81 -3.19 -3.51
N THR A 270 10.00 -3.74 -3.72
CA THR A 270 10.78 -4.44 -2.67
C THR A 270 11.70 -3.51 -1.88
N LYS A 271 11.99 -2.33 -2.43
CA LYS A 271 12.87 -1.31 -1.85
C LYS A 271 12.15 0.04 -1.80
N VAL A 272 12.59 0.91 -0.88
CA VAL A 272 12.13 2.30 -0.86
C VAL A 272 12.60 3.04 -2.13
N ARG A 273 11.78 3.94 -2.63
CA ARG A 273 12.05 4.73 -3.81
C ARG A 273 12.65 6.09 -3.48
N TYR A 274 12.25 6.66 -2.36
CA TYR A 274 12.54 8.03 -2.00
C TYR A 274 13.40 8.09 -0.74
N ARG A 275 14.11 9.21 -0.55
CA ARG A 275 14.75 9.52 0.71
C ARG A 275 13.70 10.07 1.68
N GLY A 276 13.76 9.64 2.92
CA GLY A 276 12.85 10.03 4.00
C GLY A 276 11.63 9.13 4.15
N LEU A 277 11.12 9.06 5.37
CA LEU A 277 9.97 8.23 5.73
C LEU A 277 8.68 8.74 5.09
N ALA A 278 8.44 10.06 5.15
CA ALA A 278 7.18 10.68 4.72
C ALA A 278 6.83 10.39 3.25
N LYS A 279 7.77 10.55 2.32
CA LYS A 279 7.54 10.32 0.89
C LYS A 279 7.23 8.84 0.58
N ASN A 280 7.92 7.92 1.27
CA ASN A 280 7.67 6.49 1.13
C ASN A 280 6.33 6.08 1.79
N THR A 281 5.93 6.75 2.87
CA THR A 281 4.62 6.58 3.50
C THR A 281 3.51 6.98 2.55
N ALA A 282 3.61 8.16 1.93
CA ALA A 282 2.67 8.61 0.92
C ALA A 282 2.54 7.61 -0.24
N GLN A 283 3.67 7.10 -0.76
CA GLN A 283 3.66 6.07 -1.79
C GLN A 283 2.93 4.80 -1.33
N LEU A 284 3.16 4.35 -0.10
CA LEU A 284 2.54 3.12 0.43
C LEU A 284 1.03 3.24 0.60
N HIS A 285 0.51 4.38 1.06
CA HIS A 285 -0.92 4.62 1.11
C HIS A 285 -1.56 4.47 -0.27
N PHE A 286 -0.98 5.07 -1.30
CA PHE A 286 -1.50 4.95 -2.66
C PHE A 286 -1.39 3.50 -3.18
N LEU A 287 -0.26 2.83 -2.95
CA LEU A 287 -0.06 1.43 -3.33
C LEU A 287 -1.08 0.49 -2.67
N PHE A 288 -1.40 0.68 -1.38
CA PHE A 288 -2.40 -0.15 -0.72
C PHE A 288 -3.83 0.18 -1.16
N ALA A 289 -4.14 1.45 -1.50
CA ALA A 289 -5.39 1.79 -2.16
C ALA A 289 -5.57 1.03 -3.48
N LEU A 290 -4.55 1.07 -4.35
CA LEU A 290 -4.55 0.33 -5.62
C LEU A 290 -4.58 -1.20 -5.41
N SER A 291 -3.87 -1.71 -4.39
CA SER A 291 -3.89 -3.13 -4.03
C SER A 291 -5.28 -3.61 -3.63
N ASN A 292 -6.01 -2.81 -2.85
CA ASN A 292 -7.39 -3.09 -2.47
C ASN A 292 -8.31 -3.16 -3.70
N LEU A 293 -8.25 -2.16 -4.58
CA LEU A 293 -9.03 -2.16 -5.83
C LEU A 293 -8.69 -3.37 -6.70
N PHE A 294 -7.39 -3.71 -6.84
CA PHE A 294 -6.95 -4.86 -7.60
C PHE A 294 -7.46 -6.19 -7.02
N GLN A 295 -7.44 -6.36 -5.70
CA GLN A 295 -7.98 -7.55 -5.04
C GLN A 295 -9.50 -7.65 -5.22
N ALA A 296 -10.22 -6.55 -5.04
CA ALA A 296 -11.67 -6.47 -5.14
C ALA A 296 -12.20 -6.43 -6.58
N ARG A 297 -11.33 -6.27 -7.60
CA ARG A 297 -11.72 -5.93 -8.99
C ARG A 297 -12.78 -6.85 -9.59
N ARG A 298 -12.73 -8.16 -9.32
CA ARG A 298 -13.72 -9.10 -9.85
C ARG A 298 -15.11 -8.84 -9.30
N ALA A 299 -15.20 -8.58 -7.99
CA ALA A 299 -16.48 -8.24 -7.36
C ALA A 299 -16.98 -6.87 -7.82
N LEU A 300 -16.07 -5.89 -7.98
CA LEU A 300 -16.41 -4.56 -8.48
C LEU A 300 -16.93 -4.60 -9.92
N LEU A 301 -16.29 -5.37 -10.80
CA LEU A 301 -16.71 -5.55 -12.19
C LEU A 301 -18.00 -6.35 -12.35
N ALA A 302 -18.32 -7.23 -11.42
CA ALA A 302 -19.58 -7.99 -11.44
C ALA A 302 -20.79 -7.15 -10.96
N ALA A 303 -20.55 -6.05 -10.22
CA ALA A 303 -21.56 -5.16 -9.69
C ALA A 303 -21.77 -3.88 -10.54
N SER A 304 -20.94 -3.66 -11.56
CA SER A 304 -21.05 -2.58 -12.57
C SER A 304 -21.75 -3.07 -13.83
#